data_7e42bab40cadc348020ca0e65def3153
#
_entry.id   7e42bab40cadc348020ca0e65def3153
#
_cell.length_a   1.000
_cell.length_b   1.000
_cell.length_c   1.000
_cell.angle_alpha   90.00
_cell.angle_beta   90.00
_cell.angle_gamma   90.00
#
_symmetry.space_group_name_H-M   'P 1'
#
loop_
_entity.id
_entity.type
_entity.pdbx_description
1 polymer ?
#
loop_
_entity_poly.entity_id
_entity_poly.type
_entity_poly.pdbx_seq_one_letter_code
_entity_poly.pdbx_strand_id
1 'polypeptide(L)'
;EDDSMRDNSYDRTIERNYLQKWRFLIPEYETVKAGRSPAFKSVGDFYRHHGTCSQTFRKYYNRYLQSGDQADLLPRRRGPKWRERREPEGIEAEIVACRQKGMNRYEIHAVLREQRDTIPSTSTIYRVLRRYGLNRRTPAMREEKRRIIKDKLGELGHIDLHQLPRDIFLAPPPATAYIVSLIDSCSRIAWAEVLTSKKALPVMFKTLKMINTLNVTYGLVFKEILSDNGSEFASRNQPHQHPFEAMLLELGIKHRYTRPYRPQTNGKVERFWRTLDEDVIEGATFDNLDNFAKELFDYMIYYNNHRPHQALAGQTPKAFAATKTTAIQSAN
;
A
#
# COMPACT_ATOMS: atom_id res chain seq x y z
N GLU A 1 27.68 2.83 -21.28
CA GLU A 1 27.63 1.48 -20.67
C GLU A 1 26.68 1.50 -19.50
N ASP A 2 25.68 0.71 -19.62
CA ASP A 2 24.71 0.18 -18.65
C ASP A 2 23.27 0.69 -18.73
N ASP A 3 22.64 0.53 -19.93
CA ASP A 3 21.18 0.57 -20.09
C ASP A 3 20.58 -0.86 -20.21
N SER A 4 21.31 -1.88 -19.74
CA SER A 4 20.97 -3.29 -19.94
C SER A 4 20.16 -3.94 -18.81
N MET A 5 19.85 -3.23 -17.72
CA MET A 5 19.17 -3.83 -16.55
C MET A 5 17.73 -3.32 -16.30
N ARG A 6 16.99 -3.02 -17.34
CA ARG A 6 15.52 -3.03 -17.26
C ARG A 6 14.95 -4.08 -18.18
N ASP A 7 15.27 -5.28 -17.83
CA ASP A 7 14.70 -6.47 -18.38
C ASP A 7 13.25 -6.61 -17.87
N ASN A 8 12.36 -5.95 -18.57
CA ASN A 8 10.96 -6.04 -18.30
C ASN A 8 10.50 -7.41 -18.82
N SER A 9 10.35 -8.38 -17.94
CA SER A 9 9.79 -9.70 -18.25
C SER A 9 8.47 -9.59 -19.03
N TYR A 10 7.73 -8.52 -18.79
CA TYR A 10 6.51 -8.13 -19.50
C TYR A 10 6.79 -7.78 -20.98
N ASP A 11 7.81 -6.97 -21.27
CA ASP A 11 8.17 -6.61 -22.65
C ASP A 11 8.64 -7.84 -23.43
N ARG A 12 9.42 -8.73 -22.83
CA ARG A 12 9.83 -10.00 -23.46
C ARG A 12 8.65 -10.95 -23.73
N THR A 13 7.68 -10.98 -22.82
CA THR A 13 6.47 -11.80 -23.02
C THR A 13 5.64 -11.28 -24.19
N ILE A 14 5.47 -9.96 -24.31
CA ILE A 14 4.77 -9.33 -25.43
C ILE A 14 5.51 -9.59 -26.74
N GLU A 15 6.83 -9.41 -26.77
CA GLU A 15 7.66 -9.66 -27.95
C GLU A 15 7.54 -11.13 -28.41
N ARG A 16 7.64 -12.06 -27.46
CA ARG A 16 7.49 -13.50 -27.73
C ARG A 16 6.13 -13.84 -28.33
N ASN A 17 5.05 -13.31 -27.76
CA ASN A 17 3.68 -13.53 -28.26
C ASN A 17 3.49 -12.91 -29.66
N TYR A 18 4.06 -11.74 -29.90
CA TYR A 18 4.03 -11.08 -31.22
C TYR A 18 4.76 -11.90 -32.27
N LEU A 19 5.97 -12.35 -31.99
CA LEU A 19 6.75 -13.19 -32.91
C LEU A 19 6.08 -14.54 -33.16
N GLN A 20 5.49 -15.14 -32.13
CA GLN A 20 4.75 -16.39 -32.26
C GLN A 20 3.55 -16.21 -33.21
N LYS A 21 2.79 -15.11 -33.09
CA LYS A 21 1.71 -14.78 -34.01
C LYS A 21 2.19 -14.70 -35.46
N TRP A 22 3.31 -14.03 -35.71
CA TRP A 22 3.84 -13.88 -37.08
C TRP A 22 4.34 -15.19 -37.69
N ARG A 23 4.81 -16.15 -36.90
CA ARG A 23 5.20 -17.49 -37.37
C ARG A 23 4.05 -18.24 -38.05
N PHE A 24 2.81 -17.99 -37.62
CA PHE A 24 1.62 -18.57 -38.24
C PHE A 24 1.11 -17.69 -39.39
N LEU A 25 1.09 -16.38 -39.23
CA LEU A 25 0.53 -15.45 -40.20
C LEU A 25 1.29 -15.41 -41.53
N ILE A 26 2.61 -15.51 -41.53
CA ILE A 26 3.41 -15.41 -42.76
C ILE A 26 3.18 -16.60 -43.70
N PRO A 27 3.35 -17.86 -43.27
CA PRO A 27 3.12 -19.00 -44.16
C PRO A 27 1.66 -19.07 -44.67
N GLU A 28 0.71 -18.75 -43.81
CA GLU A 28 -0.71 -18.75 -44.19
C GLU A 28 -1.00 -17.67 -45.22
N TYR A 29 -0.48 -16.45 -45.05
CA TYR A 29 -0.57 -15.36 -46.03
C TYR A 29 0.02 -15.74 -47.39
N GLU A 30 1.19 -16.36 -47.39
CA GLU A 30 1.85 -16.81 -48.62
C GLU A 30 1.03 -17.87 -49.34
N THR A 31 0.40 -18.80 -48.58
CA THR A 31 -0.48 -19.84 -49.15
C THR A 31 -1.73 -19.22 -49.76
N VAL A 32 -2.35 -18.22 -49.10
CA VAL A 32 -3.50 -17.45 -49.62
C VAL A 32 -3.13 -16.65 -50.85
N LYS A 33 -1.97 -15.97 -50.82
CA LYS A 33 -1.47 -15.19 -51.95
C LYS A 33 -1.18 -16.07 -53.18
N ALA A 34 -0.74 -17.31 -52.96
CA ALA A 34 -0.49 -18.28 -54.01
C ALA A 34 -1.80 -18.97 -54.52
N GLY A 35 -2.96 -18.63 -53.98
CA GLY A 35 -4.22 -19.27 -54.34
C GLY A 35 -4.39 -20.72 -53.89
N ARG A 36 -3.58 -21.16 -52.94
CA ARG A 36 -3.52 -22.56 -52.45
C ARG A 36 -4.14 -22.75 -51.07
N SER A 37 -4.76 -21.73 -50.52
CA SER A 37 -5.35 -21.83 -49.19
C SER A 37 -6.71 -22.52 -49.21
N PRO A 38 -6.92 -23.56 -48.40
CA PRO A 38 -8.24 -24.14 -48.23
C PRO A 38 -9.17 -23.33 -47.33
N ALA A 39 -8.61 -22.43 -46.49
CA ALA A 39 -9.33 -21.68 -45.47
C ALA A 39 -9.83 -20.33 -45.97
N PHE A 40 -9.12 -19.68 -46.90
CA PHE A 40 -9.43 -18.29 -47.33
C PHE A 40 -9.51 -18.21 -48.85
N LYS A 41 -10.62 -17.63 -49.35
CA LYS A 41 -10.84 -17.39 -50.79
C LYS A 41 -10.04 -16.21 -51.32
N SER A 42 -9.71 -15.24 -50.45
CA SER A 42 -8.98 -14.05 -50.82
C SER A 42 -8.09 -13.55 -49.70
N VAL A 43 -7.08 -12.76 -50.08
CA VAL A 43 -6.21 -12.06 -49.11
C VAL A 43 -7.01 -11.09 -48.24
N GLY A 44 -8.14 -10.55 -48.74
CA GLY A 44 -9.06 -9.71 -47.97
C GLY A 44 -9.74 -10.49 -46.84
N ASP A 45 -10.10 -11.74 -47.06
CA ASP A 45 -10.70 -12.63 -46.05
C ASP A 45 -9.68 -12.96 -44.97
N PHE A 46 -8.44 -13.24 -45.35
CA PHE A 46 -7.33 -13.41 -44.41
C PHE A 46 -7.14 -12.21 -43.47
N TYR A 47 -7.14 -10.99 -44.03
CA TYR A 47 -6.97 -9.78 -43.19
C TYR A 47 -8.13 -9.59 -42.22
N ARG A 48 -9.37 -9.85 -42.66
CA ARG A 48 -10.56 -9.74 -41.81
C ARG A 48 -10.55 -10.77 -40.68
N HIS A 49 -10.19 -12.00 -40.98
CA HIS A 49 -10.13 -13.09 -40.00
C HIS A 49 -9.10 -12.80 -38.90
N HIS A 50 -7.94 -12.32 -39.28
CA HIS A 50 -6.85 -12.05 -38.31
C HIS A 50 -6.90 -10.65 -37.69
N GLY A 51 -7.97 -9.88 -37.88
CA GLY A 51 -8.17 -8.55 -37.30
C GLY A 51 -7.05 -7.57 -37.66
N THR A 52 -6.57 -7.63 -38.93
CA THR A 52 -5.52 -6.73 -39.43
C THR A 52 -5.99 -6.06 -40.73
N CYS A 53 -5.23 -5.07 -41.21
CA CYS A 53 -5.47 -4.48 -42.51
C CYS A 53 -4.24 -4.65 -43.44
N SER A 54 -4.49 -4.56 -44.75
CA SER A 54 -3.44 -4.75 -45.76
C SER A 54 -2.23 -3.82 -45.56
N GLN A 55 -2.46 -2.55 -45.19
CA GLN A 55 -1.39 -1.58 -44.94
C GLN A 55 -0.53 -1.99 -43.75
N THR A 56 -1.15 -2.36 -42.62
CA THR A 56 -0.42 -2.75 -41.43
C THR A 56 0.35 -4.04 -41.65
N PHE A 57 -0.31 -5.08 -42.21
CA PHE A 57 0.33 -6.35 -42.46
C PHE A 57 1.53 -6.22 -43.42
N ARG A 58 1.34 -5.60 -44.60
CA ARG A 58 2.36 -5.42 -45.61
C ARG A 58 3.55 -4.59 -45.10
N LYS A 59 3.30 -3.60 -44.26
CA LYS A 59 4.36 -2.80 -43.65
C LYS A 59 5.38 -3.66 -42.88
N TYR A 60 4.92 -4.58 -42.04
CA TYR A 60 5.81 -5.46 -41.27
C TYR A 60 6.37 -6.59 -42.13
N TYR A 61 5.55 -7.20 -42.96
CA TYR A 61 5.95 -8.28 -43.84
C TYR A 61 7.03 -7.87 -44.84
N ASN A 62 6.89 -6.71 -45.50
CA ASN A 62 7.88 -6.19 -46.45
C ASN A 62 9.21 -5.84 -45.75
N ARG A 63 9.15 -5.34 -44.53
CA ARG A 63 10.36 -5.07 -43.74
C ARG A 63 11.10 -6.34 -43.43
N TYR A 64 10.38 -7.35 -42.98
CA TYR A 64 10.93 -8.69 -42.74
C TYR A 64 11.53 -9.32 -44.00
N LEU A 65 10.86 -9.21 -45.14
CA LEU A 65 11.41 -9.71 -46.40
C LEU A 65 12.72 -9.03 -46.82
N GLN A 66 12.88 -7.75 -46.48
CA GLN A 66 14.10 -6.99 -46.81
C GLN A 66 15.29 -7.31 -45.89
N SER A 67 15.05 -7.50 -44.62
CA SER A 67 16.08 -7.70 -43.60
C SER A 67 16.35 -9.15 -43.26
N GLY A 68 15.36 -10.02 -43.41
CA GLY A 68 15.42 -11.39 -42.89
C GLY A 68 15.36 -11.48 -41.36
N ASP A 69 15.31 -10.35 -40.65
CA ASP A 69 15.32 -10.31 -39.20
C ASP A 69 13.88 -10.30 -38.63
N GLN A 70 13.60 -11.26 -37.72
CA GLN A 70 12.32 -11.33 -37.02
C GLN A 70 12.04 -10.10 -36.15
N ALA A 71 13.05 -9.36 -35.71
CA ALA A 71 12.88 -8.12 -34.96
C ALA A 71 12.10 -7.04 -35.75
N ASP A 72 12.16 -7.09 -37.09
CA ASP A 72 11.40 -6.15 -37.95
C ASP A 72 9.89 -6.46 -37.99
N LEU A 73 9.45 -7.58 -37.50
CA LEU A 73 8.03 -7.90 -37.29
C LEU A 73 7.46 -7.27 -36.02
N LEU A 74 8.31 -6.78 -35.13
CA LEU A 74 7.88 -6.13 -33.90
C LEU A 74 7.41 -4.67 -34.13
N PRO A 75 6.41 -4.21 -33.39
CA PRO A 75 6.02 -2.82 -33.44
C PRO A 75 7.11 -1.93 -32.89
N ARG A 76 7.56 -0.95 -33.69
CA ARG A 76 8.50 0.07 -33.21
C ARG A 76 7.82 0.89 -32.11
N ARG A 77 8.54 1.20 -31.01
CA ARG A 77 8.05 2.08 -29.96
C ARG A 77 7.58 3.40 -30.58
N ARG A 78 6.32 3.74 -30.35
CA ARG A 78 5.73 5.00 -30.78
C ARG A 78 6.17 6.10 -29.81
N GLY A 79 6.46 7.27 -30.34
CA GLY A 79 6.79 8.48 -29.58
C GLY A 79 8.09 9.13 -30.06
N PRO A 80 8.34 10.39 -29.68
CA PRO A 80 9.57 11.08 -30.01
C PRO A 80 10.73 10.35 -29.34
N LYS A 81 11.82 10.17 -30.07
CA LYS A 81 13.06 9.62 -29.52
C LYS A 81 13.51 10.51 -28.37
N TRP A 82 13.46 9.99 -27.14
CA TRP A 82 13.75 10.75 -25.92
C TRP A 82 15.15 11.39 -25.93
N ARG A 83 16.09 10.83 -26.70
CA ARG A 83 17.44 11.36 -26.90
C ARG A 83 17.48 12.68 -27.67
N GLU A 84 16.46 12.99 -28.44
CA GLU A 84 16.36 14.22 -29.24
C GLU A 84 15.75 15.41 -28.48
N ARG A 85 15.14 15.17 -27.31
CA ARG A 85 14.58 16.18 -26.41
C ARG A 85 15.39 16.25 -25.12
N ARG A 86 16.69 16.51 -25.23
CA ARG A 86 17.51 16.80 -24.05
C ARG A 86 17.23 18.22 -23.57
N GLU A 87 17.07 18.37 -22.26
CA GLU A 87 17.14 19.67 -21.63
C GLU A 87 18.49 20.33 -21.91
N PRO A 88 18.57 21.67 -21.91
CA PRO A 88 19.81 22.40 -22.10
C PRO A 88 20.94 21.82 -21.23
N GLU A 89 22.14 21.78 -21.78
CA GLU A 89 23.31 21.25 -21.11
C GLU A 89 23.52 21.97 -19.76
N GLY A 90 23.72 21.21 -18.68
CA GLY A 90 23.88 21.73 -17.32
C GLY A 90 22.63 21.69 -16.43
N ILE A 91 21.42 21.77 -16.96
CA ILE A 91 20.19 21.76 -16.13
C ILE A 91 20.03 20.42 -15.40
N GLU A 92 20.35 19.30 -16.01
CA GLU A 92 20.26 17.99 -15.36
C GLU A 92 21.19 17.91 -14.15
N ALA A 93 22.42 18.43 -14.28
CA ALA A 93 23.37 18.50 -13.16
C ALA A 93 22.87 19.36 -11.99
N GLU A 94 22.26 20.49 -12.30
CA GLU A 94 21.68 21.38 -11.26
C GLU A 94 20.50 20.71 -10.55
N ILE A 95 19.62 20.04 -11.28
CA ILE A 95 18.51 19.26 -10.72
C ILE A 95 19.04 18.18 -9.74
N VAL A 96 20.08 17.46 -10.15
CA VAL A 96 20.74 16.43 -9.33
C VAL A 96 21.38 17.07 -8.09
N ALA A 97 22.10 18.16 -8.23
CA ALA A 97 22.74 18.87 -7.13
C ALA A 97 21.69 19.41 -6.11
N CYS A 98 20.61 19.99 -6.58
CA CYS A 98 19.50 20.41 -5.72
C CYS A 98 18.86 19.20 -5.00
N ARG A 99 18.73 18.07 -5.68
CA ARG A 99 18.20 16.85 -5.06
C ARG A 99 19.11 16.30 -3.97
N GLN A 100 20.41 16.34 -4.17
CA GLN A 100 21.42 15.92 -3.17
C GLN A 100 21.34 16.77 -1.90
N LYS A 101 20.92 18.07 -2.01
CA LYS A 101 20.61 18.95 -0.88
C LYS A 101 19.26 18.66 -0.21
N GLY A 102 18.55 17.58 -0.62
CA GLY A 102 17.29 17.16 -0.02
C GLY A 102 16.03 17.77 -0.61
N MET A 103 16.13 18.63 -1.61
CA MET A 103 14.99 19.35 -2.19
C MET A 103 14.02 18.41 -2.91
N ASN A 104 12.72 18.67 -2.78
CA ASN A 104 11.68 18.00 -3.58
C ASN A 104 11.57 18.67 -4.97
N ARG A 105 10.83 18.01 -5.90
CA ARG A 105 10.71 18.51 -7.29
C ARG A 105 10.12 19.90 -7.42
N TYR A 106 9.28 20.34 -6.48
CA TYR A 106 8.67 21.68 -6.48
C TYR A 106 9.66 22.73 -5.96
N GLU A 107 10.42 22.39 -4.94
CA GLU A 107 11.51 23.23 -4.41
C GLU A 107 12.61 23.40 -5.47
N ILE A 108 12.99 22.34 -6.17
CA ILE A 108 13.94 22.41 -7.31
C ILE A 108 13.41 23.33 -8.39
N HIS A 109 12.13 23.20 -8.74
CA HIS A 109 11.51 24.06 -9.74
C HIS A 109 11.52 25.54 -9.31
N ALA A 110 11.24 25.83 -8.02
CA ALA A 110 11.27 27.19 -7.49
C ALA A 110 12.67 27.79 -7.56
N VAL A 111 13.70 27.05 -7.13
CA VAL A 111 15.11 27.50 -7.19
C VAL A 111 15.55 27.76 -8.65
N LEU A 112 15.23 26.86 -9.58
CA LEU A 112 15.58 27.07 -10.99
C LEU A 112 14.86 28.27 -11.60
N ARG A 113 13.64 28.59 -11.13
CA ARG A 113 12.87 29.73 -11.56
C ARG A 113 13.52 31.08 -11.19
N GLU A 114 14.23 31.14 -10.10
CA GLU A 114 14.95 32.36 -9.67
C GLU A 114 16.26 32.57 -10.46
N GLN A 115 16.77 31.51 -11.06
CA GLN A 115 18.09 31.51 -11.68
C GLN A 115 18.10 31.53 -13.22
N ARG A 116 16.95 31.25 -13.87
CA ARG A 116 16.86 31.06 -15.32
C ARG A 116 15.53 31.52 -15.91
N ASP A 117 15.59 32.02 -17.15
CA ASP A 117 14.40 32.43 -17.91
C ASP A 117 13.64 31.19 -18.48
N THR A 118 14.35 30.12 -18.80
CA THR A 118 13.74 28.89 -19.31
C THR A 118 13.88 27.77 -18.29
N ILE A 119 12.73 27.25 -17.79
CA ILE A 119 12.70 26.32 -16.67
C ILE A 119 12.02 25.02 -17.10
N PRO A 120 12.59 23.86 -16.74
CA PRO A 120 11.91 22.58 -16.97
C PRO A 120 10.68 22.46 -16.07
N SER A 121 9.60 21.91 -16.60
CA SER A 121 8.41 21.63 -15.80
C SER A 121 8.69 20.67 -14.64
N THR A 122 7.89 20.69 -13.59
CA THR A 122 8.02 19.75 -12.46
C THR A 122 7.94 18.29 -12.90
N SER A 123 7.26 17.99 -14.00
CA SER A 123 7.21 16.68 -14.63
C SER A 123 8.53 16.32 -15.31
N THR A 124 9.19 17.28 -15.95
CA THR A 124 10.52 17.09 -16.54
C THR A 124 11.57 16.87 -15.44
N ILE A 125 11.55 17.68 -14.38
CA ILE A 125 12.41 17.48 -13.20
C ILE A 125 12.24 16.07 -12.62
N TYR A 126 11.00 15.57 -12.48
CA TYR A 126 10.75 14.22 -12.03
C TYR A 126 11.34 13.15 -12.96
N ARG A 127 11.25 13.34 -14.30
CA ARG A 127 11.84 12.41 -15.28
C ARG A 127 13.37 12.38 -15.20
N VAL A 128 13.99 13.55 -15.03
CA VAL A 128 15.43 13.64 -14.78
C VAL A 128 15.79 12.89 -13.50
N LEU A 129 15.16 13.20 -12.38
CA LEU A 129 15.41 12.51 -11.11
C LEU A 129 15.21 11.00 -11.21
N ARG A 130 14.20 10.54 -11.97
CA ARG A 130 13.97 9.11 -12.21
C ARG A 130 15.11 8.48 -13.01
N ARG A 131 15.65 9.17 -14.01
CA ARG A 131 16.77 8.73 -14.83
C ARG A 131 18.04 8.49 -13.99
N TYR A 132 18.27 9.36 -13.02
CA TYR A 132 19.41 9.25 -12.08
C TYR A 132 19.10 8.39 -10.85
N GLY A 133 17.96 7.70 -10.78
CA GLY A 133 17.56 6.89 -9.60
C GLY A 133 17.21 7.71 -8.36
N LEU A 134 17.08 9.03 -8.47
CA LEU A 134 16.87 9.99 -7.38
C LEU A 134 15.40 10.39 -7.19
N ASN A 135 14.46 9.71 -7.84
CA ASN A 135 13.03 10.01 -7.76
C ASN A 135 12.43 9.71 -6.37
N ARG A 136 13.05 8.86 -5.57
CA ARG A 136 12.68 8.61 -4.18
C ARG A 136 13.68 9.32 -3.27
N ARG A 137 13.18 9.91 -2.16
CA ARG A 137 14.07 10.37 -1.10
C ARG A 137 14.68 9.16 -0.41
N THR A 138 15.99 9.20 -0.17
CA THR A 138 16.64 8.19 0.67
C THR A 138 16.07 8.28 2.09
N PRO A 139 16.03 7.18 2.86
CA PRO A 139 15.53 7.20 4.24
C PRO A 139 16.21 8.26 5.13
N ALA A 140 17.49 8.57 4.89
CA ALA A 140 18.24 9.60 5.61
C ALA A 140 17.78 11.04 5.28
N MET A 141 17.13 11.26 4.13
CA MET A 141 16.57 12.55 3.71
C MET A 141 15.12 12.76 4.16
N ARG A 142 14.51 11.78 4.78
CA ARG A 142 13.23 11.94 5.48
C ARG A 142 13.58 12.55 6.84
N GLU A 143 13.05 13.74 7.15
CA GLU A 143 13.00 14.21 8.55
C GLU A 143 12.57 13.02 9.40
N GLU A 144 13.31 12.75 10.48
CA GLU A 144 12.89 11.74 11.46
C GLU A 144 11.50 12.14 11.94
N LYS A 145 10.50 11.49 11.39
CA LYS A 145 9.13 11.68 11.83
C LYS A 145 9.12 11.28 13.28
N ARG A 146 8.83 12.22 14.19
CA ARG A 146 8.72 11.97 15.62
C ARG A 146 7.80 10.78 15.84
N ARG A 147 8.38 9.61 16.08
CA ARG A 147 7.64 8.40 16.44
C ARG A 147 7.23 8.55 17.90
N ILE A 148 5.97 8.25 18.19
CA ILE A 148 5.56 8.10 19.59
C ILE A 148 6.16 6.79 20.07
N ILE A 149 7.31 6.88 20.72
CA ILE A 149 7.96 5.72 21.37
C ILE A 149 7.54 5.79 22.83
N LYS A 150 6.92 4.74 23.30
CA LYS A 150 6.56 4.54 24.70
C LYS A 150 7.31 3.33 25.22
N ASP A 151 8.04 3.49 26.29
CA ASP A 151 8.94 2.49 26.84
C ASP A 151 8.30 1.66 27.95
N LYS A 152 7.20 2.16 28.53
CA LYS A 152 6.46 1.52 29.61
C LYS A 152 5.17 0.90 29.11
N LEU A 153 4.87 -0.31 29.61
CA LEU A 153 3.62 -1.00 29.33
C LEU A 153 2.42 -0.19 29.82
N GLY A 154 1.35 -0.17 29.03
CA GLY A 154 0.11 0.54 29.35
C GLY A 154 0.21 2.06 29.36
N GLU A 155 1.37 2.66 29.09
CA GLU A 155 1.52 4.11 29.08
C GLU A 155 0.62 4.79 28.05
N LEU A 156 0.43 4.15 26.87
CA LEU A 156 -0.41 4.65 25.80
C LEU A 156 -1.03 3.49 25.02
N GLY A 157 -2.36 3.44 25.00
CA GLY A 157 -3.15 2.61 24.08
C GLY A 157 -3.50 3.40 22.82
N HIS A 158 -3.55 2.72 21.67
CA HIS A 158 -4.10 3.25 20.44
C HIS A 158 -5.40 2.50 20.15
N ILE A 159 -6.48 3.25 19.93
CA ILE A 159 -7.78 2.70 19.56
C ILE A 159 -8.22 3.20 18.20
N ASP A 160 -8.85 2.33 17.43
CA ASP A 160 -9.36 2.66 16.10
C ASP A 160 -10.45 1.69 15.67
N LEU A 161 -11.28 2.12 14.70
CA LEU A 161 -12.30 1.30 14.05
C LEU A 161 -11.90 0.97 12.63
N HIS A 162 -12.16 -0.28 12.24
CA HIS A 162 -12.00 -0.76 10.87
C HIS A 162 -13.31 -1.35 10.37
N GLN A 163 -13.73 -0.95 9.16
CA GLN A 163 -14.94 -1.48 8.55
C GLN A 163 -14.64 -2.82 7.87
N LEU A 164 -15.48 -3.83 8.17
CA LEU A 164 -15.36 -5.12 7.49
C LEU A 164 -15.97 -5.07 6.08
N PRO A 165 -15.28 -5.65 5.08
CA PRO A 165 -15.87 -5.89 3.77
C PRO A 165 -17.08 -6.83 3.88
N ARG A 166 -18.11 -6.60 3.07
CA ARG A 166 -19.33 -7.44 3.12
C ARG A 166 -19.18 -8.74 2.33
N ASP A 167 -18.31 -8.74 1.36
CA ASP A 167 -18.03 -9.84 0.44
C ASP A 167 -17.27 -11.01 1.06
N ILE A 168 -16.72 -10.82 2.26
CA ILE A 168 -16.11 -11.92 3.03
C ILE A 168 -17.15 -12.83 3.71
N PHE A 169 -18.45 -12.50 3.68
CA PHE A 169 -19.51 -13.27 4.34
C PHE A 169 -20.42 -13.94 3.33
N LEU A 170 -20.67 -15.25 3.51
CA LEU A 170 -21.69 -15.99 2.76
C LEU A 170 -23.10 -15.50 3.12
N ALA A 171 -23.34 -15.27 4.43
CA ALA A 171 -24.52 -14.62 4.95
C ALA A 171 -24.14 -13.26 5.59
N PRO A 172 -24.05 -12.18 4.78
CA PRO A 172 -23.63 -10.89 5.29
C PRO A 172 -24.63 -10.32 6.31
N PRO A 173 -24.13 -9.67 7.37
CA PRO A 173 -25.00 -9.07 8.37
C PRO A 173 -25.88 -7.98 7.73
N PRO A 174 -27.11 -7.74 8.26
CA PRO A 174 -28.03 -6.74 7.73
C PRO A 174 -27.48 -5.32 7.81
N ALA A 175 -26.64 -5.03 8.81
CA ALA A 175 -25.96 -3.77 8.99
C ALA A 175 -24.46 -3.91 8.68
N THR A 176 -23.81 -2.78 8.41
CA THR A 176 -22.34 -2.73 8.25
C THR A 176 -21.66 -3.19 9.53
N ALA A 177 -20.75 -4.16 9.41
CA ALA A 177 -19.95 -4.63 10.52
C ALA A 177 -18.61 -3.90 10.59
N TYR A 178 -18.10 -3.74 11.80
CA TYR A 178 -16.84 -3.08 12.12
C TYR A 178 -16.04 -3.93 13.10
N ILE A 179 -14.76 -3.68 13.15
CA ILE A 179 -13.89 -4.14 14.24
C ILE A 179 -13.39 -2.89 14.97
N VAL A 180 -13.44 -2.92 16.31
CA VAL A 180 -12.70 -1.95 17.12
C VAL A 180 -11.49 -2.67 17.72
N SER A 181 -10.34 -2.01 17.72
CA SER A 181 -9.11 -2.56 18.32
C SER A 181 -8.46 -1.60 19.27
N LEU A 182 -7.84 -2.15 20.32
CA LEU A 182 -7.01 -1.43 21.28
C LEU A 182 -5.65 -2.11 21.34
N ILE A 183 -4.58 -1.35 21.06
CA ILE A 183 -3.21 -1.85 21.01
C ILE A 183 -2.30 -1.05 21.96
N ASP A 184 -1.50 -1.72 22.78
CA ASP A 184 -0.47 -1.07 23.59
C ASP A 184 0.69 -0.57 22.75
N SER A 185 1.05 0.67 22.97
CA SER A 185 2.11 1.36 22.22
C SER A 185 3.51 0.75 22.44
N CYS A 186 3.78 0.18 23.61
CA CYS A 186 5.06 -0.40 23.99
C CYS A 186 5.18 -1.85 23.49
N SER A 187 4.33 -2.73 24.00
CA SER A 187 4.42 -4.19 23.78
C SER A 187 3.78 -4.67 22.49
N ARG A 188 2.92 -3.88 21.86
CA ARG A 188 2.06 -4.31 20.73
C ARG A 188 1.00 -5.34 21.14
N ILE A 189 0.82 -5.65 22.43
CA ILE A 189 -0.32 -6.44 22.90
C ILE A 189 -1.58 -5.72 22.45
N ALA A 190 -2.49 -6.45 21.81
CA ALA A 190 -3.70 -5.91 21.24
C ALA A 190 -4.91 -6.78 21.56
N TRP A 191 -6.08 -6.20 21.50
CA TRP A 191 -7.35 -6.90 21.48
C TRP A 191 -8.30 -6.25 20.51
N ALA A 192 -9.16 -7.05 19.89
CA ALA A 192 -10.14 -6.56 18.92
C ALA A 192 -11.51 -7.19 19.16
N GLU A 193 -12.57 -6.44 18.90
CA GLU A 193 -13.96 -6.84 19.08
C GLU A 193 -14.81 -6.45 17.87
N VAL A 194 -15.77 -7.29 17.53
CA VAL A 194 -16.71 -7.03 16.43
C VAL A 194 -17.85 -6.13 16.89
N LEU A 195 -18.28 -5.23 16.00
CA LEU A 195 -19.35 -4.28 16.16
C LEU A 195 -20.31 -4.31 14.96
N THR A 196 -21.60 -4.16 15.20
CA THR A 196 -22.63 -3.94 14.15
C THR A 196 -23.07 -2.48 14.06
N SER A 197 -22.46 -1.61 14.86
CA SER A 197 -22.75 -0.18 14.88
C SER A 197 -21.54 0.60 15.39
N LYS A 198 -21.19 1.69 14.71
CA LYS A 198 -20.14 2.62 15.12
C LYS A 198 -20.63 3.75 16.03
N LYS A 199 -21.83 3.63 16.61
CA LYS A 199 -22.32 4.62 17.58
C LYS A 199 -21.50 4.58 18.87
N ALA A 200 -21.45 5.71 19.59
CA ALA A 200 -20.64 5.89 20.77
C ALA A 200 -20.84 4.83 21.87
N LEU A 201 -22.09 4.46 22.19
CA LEU A 201 -22.38 3.48 23.25
C LEU A 201 -21.86 2.07 22.93
N PRO A 202 -22.15 1.44 21.75
CA PRO A 202 -21.55 0.17 21.39
C PRO A 202 -20.02 0.17 21.41
N VAL A 203 -19.37 1.24 20.90
CA VAL A 203 -17.92 1.39 20.91
C VAL A 203 -17.40 1.48 22.34
N MET A 204 -18.03 2.25 23.20
CA MET A 204 -17.70 2.37 24.61
C MET A 204 -17.74 1.00 25.32
N PHE A 205 -18.84 0.23 25.18
CA PHE A 205 -18.95 -1.08 25.83
C PHE A 205 -17.90 -2.08 25.34
N LYS A 206 -17.63 -2.10 24.04
CA LYS A 206 -16.57 -2.97 23.49
C LYS A 206 -15.19 -2.54 23.95
N THR A 207 -14.94 -1.23 24.05
CA THR A 207 -13.66 -0.71 24.59
C THR A 207 -13.48 -1.08 26.05
N LEU A 208 -14.52 -0.95 26.88
CA LEU A 208 -14.50 -1.37 28.28
C LEU A 208 -14.15 -2.86 28.41
N LYS A 209 -14.81 -3.71 27.59
CA LYS A 209 -14.50 -5.14 27.51
C LYS A 209 -13.04 -5.38 27.15
N MET A 210 -12.50 -4.70 26.13
CA MET A 210 -11.11 -4.83 25.69
C MET A 210 -10.13 -4.39 26.79
N ILE A 211 -10.37 -3.27 27.45
CA ILE A 211 -9.54 -2.79 28.57
C ILE A 211 -9.50 -3.86 29.68
N ASN A 212 -10.66 -4.41 30.07
CA ASN A 212 -10.75 -5.45 31.09
C ASN A 212 -10.03 -6.73 30.66
N THR A 213 -10.25 -7.20 29.42
CA THR A 213 -9.57 -8.39 28.87
C THR A 213 -8.06 -8.22 28.88
N LEU A 214 -7.56 -7.07 28.44
CA LEU A 214 -6.13 -6.77 28.40
C LEU A 214 -5.52 -6.67 29.81
N ASN A 215 -6.27 -6.13 30.76
CA ASN A 215 -5.86 -6.06 32.15
C ASN A 215 -5.79 -7.46 32.79
N VAL A 216 -6.87 -8.23 32.71
CA VAL A 216 -6.97 -9.56 33.35
C VAL A 216 -5.99 -10.56 32.73
N THR A 217 -5.85 -10.54 31.38
CA THR A 217 -5.05 -11.55 30.66
C THR A 217 -3.56 -11.22 30.62
N TYR A 218 -3.21 -9.93 30.49
CA TYR A 218 -1.85 -9.49 30.24
C TYR A 218 -1.31 -8.49 31.27
N GLY A 219 -2.09 -8.12 32.28
CA GLY A 219 -1.69 -7.16 33.32
C GLY A 219 -1.54 -5.73 32.80
N LEU A 220 -2.16 -5.39 31.66
CA LEU A 220 -2.05 -4.06 31.08
C LEU A 220 -3.03 -3.08 31.72
N VAL A 221 -2.50 -2.04 32.35
CA VAL A 221 -3.25 -0.90 32.88
C VAL A 221 -2.93 0.33 32.05
N PHE A 222 -3.92 0.86 31.33
CA PHE A 222 -3.71 2.02 30.46
C PHE A 222 -3.75 3.33 31.25
N LYS A 223 -2.75 4.20 31.01
CA LYS A 223 -2.74 5.58 31.53
C LYS A 223 -3.39 6.57 30.55
N GLU A 224 -3.15 6.34 29.27
CA GLU A 224 -3.67 7.20 28.19
C GLU A 224 -4.19 6.31 27.06
N ILE A 225 -5.26 6.74 26.38
CA ILE A 225 -5.75 6.14 25.14
C ILE A 225 -5.82 7.22 24.06
N LEU A 226 -5.24 6.94 22.91
CA LEU A 226 -5.20 7.78 21.72
C LEU A 226 -6.22 7.27 20.71
N SER A 227 -7.19 8.11 20.34
CA SER A 227 -8.08 7.88 19.20
C SER A 227 -7.87 8.92 18.10
N ASP A 228 -8.53 8.73 16.98
CA ASP A 228 -8.79 9.81 16.04
C ASP A 228 -9.92 10.75 16.59
N ASN A 229 -10.34 11.71 15.75
CA ASN A 229 -11.45 12.63 16.11
C ASN A 229 -12.81 12.12 15.60
N GLY A 230 -12.98 10.82 15.48
CA GLY A 230 -14.25 10.22 15.08
C GLY A 230 -15.37 10.49 16.07
N SER A 231 -16.59 10.63 15.57
CA SER A 231 -17.79 10.90 16.41
C SER A 231 -18.11 9.76 17.36
N GLU A 232 -17.57 8.59 17.16
CA GLU A 232 -17.65 7.41 18.03
C GLU A 232 -16.82 7.54 19.29
N PHE A 233 -15.76 8.36 19.27
CA PHE A 233 -14.83 8.56 20.38
C PHE A 233 -14.96 9.92 21.05
N ALA A 234 -15.50 10.93 20.34
CA ALA A 234 -15.54 12.28 20.82
C ALA A 234 -16.74 13.08 20.33
N SER A 235 -17.19 14.06 21.14
CA SER A 235 -18.16 15.08 20.72
C SER A 235 -17.45 16.43 20.61
N ARG A 236 -17.52 17.05 19.43
CA ARG A 236 -16.98 18.41 19.21
C ARG A 236 -17.71 19.50 20.02
N ASN A 237 -19.00 19.27 20.29
CA ASN A 237 -19.87 20.28 20.91
C ASN A 237 -20.01 20.09 22.41
N GLN A 238 -19.73 18.90 22.95
CA GLN A 238 -19.91 18.56 24.37
C GLN A 238 -18.85 17.53 24.81
N PRO A 239 -17.60 17.94 24.96
CA PRO A 239 -16.49 17.01 25.18
C PRO A 239 -16.62 16.14 26.45
N HIS A 240 -17.27 16.58 27.51
CA HIS A 240 -17.40 15.80 28.76
C HIS A 240 -18.69 14.99 28.86
N GLN A 241 -19.59 15.09 27.89
CA GLN A 241 -20.88 14.34 27.89
C GLN A 241 -20.84 13.14 26.92
N HIS A 242 -19.75 12.95 26.20
CA HIS A 242 -19.61 11.83 25.30
C HIS A 242 -19.40 10.54 26.09
N PRO A 243 -20.20 9.46 25.85
CA PRO A 243 -20.14 8.23 26.64
C PRO A 243 -18.74 7.61 26.72
N PHE A 244 -18.00 7.61 25.62
CA PHE A 244 -16.64 7.09 25.56
C PHE A 244 -15.68 7.89 26.46
N GLU A 245 -15.75 9.22 26.42
CA GLU A 245 -14.91 10.10 27.24
C GLU A 245 -15.27 9.99 28.73
N ALA A 246 -16.56 9.93 29.05
CA ALA A 246 -17.03 9.73 30.43
C ALA A 246 -16.52 8.40 31.00
N MET A 247 -16.61 7.32 30.24
CA MET A 247 -16.06 6.01 30.64
C MET A 247 -14.56 6.07 30.92
N LEU A 248 -13.77 6.70 30.06
CA LEU A 248 -12.31 6.81 30.26
C LEU A 248 -11.99 7.64 31.49
N LEU A 249 -12.74 8.71 31.73
CA LEU A 249 -12.59 9.56 32.92
C LEU A 249 -12.85 8.77 34.20
N GLU A 250 -13.93 8.00 34.27
CA GLU A 250 -14.26 7.13 35.40
C GLU A 250 -13.21 6.06 35.66
N LEU A 251 -12.56 5.56 34.61
CA LEU A 251 -11.44 4.61 34.71
C LEU A 251 -10.09 5.29 35.05
N GLY A 252 -10.04 6.61 35.16
CA GLY A 252 -8.81 7.37 35.38
C GLY A 252 -7.86 7.33 34.17
N ILE A 253 -8.38 7.06 32.98
CA ILE A 253 -7.60 6.97 31.74
C ILE A 253 -7.74 8.29 30.97
N LYS A 254 -6.61 8.91 30.66
CA LYS A 254 -6.59 10.16 29.90
C LYS A 254 -6.87 9.91 28.43
N HIS A 255 -7.90 10.56 27.89
CA HIS A 255 -8.16 10.53 26.46
C HIS A 255 -7.23 11.51 25.72
N ARG A 256 -6.66 11.06 24.62
CA ARG A 256 -5.85 11.87 23.68
C ARG A 256 -6.41 11.75 22.29
N TYR A 257 -6.26 12.82 21.51
CA TYR A 257 -6.67 12.87 20.12
C TYR A 257 -5.47 12.99 19.20
N THR A 258 -5.57 12.39 18.02
CA THR A 258 -4.63 12.63 16.94
C THR A 258 -4.76 14.09 16.48
N ARG A 259 -3.63 14.75 16.24
CA ARG A 259 -3.66 16.11 15.69
C ARG A 259 -4.17 16.07 14.24
N PRO A 260 -5.03 17.04 13.83
CA PRO A 260 -5.46 17.15 12.44
C PRO A 260 -4.24 17.16 11.50
N TYR A 261 -4.37 16.53 10.35
CA TYR A 261 -3.32 16.43 9.31
C TYR A 261 -2.01 15.73 9.73
N ARG A 262 -1.99 14.97 10.83
CA ARG A 262 -0.86 14.13 11.23
C ARG A 262 -1.26 12.66 11.42
N PRO A 263 -1.58 11.93 10.35
CA PRO A 263 -2.02 10.53 10.42
C PRO A 263 -0.95 9.60 11.03
N GLN A 264 0.30 10.05 11.10
CA GLN A 264 1.44 9.28 11.60
C GLN A 264 1.40 8.95 13.10
N THR A 265 0.53 9.60 13.86
CA THR A 265 0.37 9.32 15.30
C THR A 265 -0.33 7.99 15.55
N ASN A 266 -1.11 7.48 14.59
CA ASN A 266 -1.84 6.21 14.68
C ASN A 266 -1.20 5.03 13.91
N GLY A 267 0.03 5.19 13.43
CA GLY A 267 0.72 4.20 12.60
C GLY A 267 0.90 2.81 13.22
N LYS A 268 0.66 2.64 14.54
CA LYS A 268 0.71 1.33 15.21
C LYS A 268 -0.57 0.55 14.96
N VAL A 269 -1.72 1.21 15.07
CA VAL A 269 -3.01 0.56 14.77
C VAL A 269 -3.20 0.38 13.28
N GLU A 270 -2.72 1.31 12.43
CA GLU A 270 -2.70 1.13 10.98
C GLU A 270 -1.88 -0.11 10.56
N ARG A 271 -0.75 -0.34 11.23
CA ARG A 271 0.06 -1.55 11.01
C ARG A 271 -0.64 -2.80 11.51
N PHE A 272 -1.37 -2.71 12.62
CA PHE A 272 -2.18 -3.80 13.15
C PHE A 272 -3.29 -4.18 12.17
N TRP A 273 -4.01 -3.19 11.61
CA TRP A 273 -5.04 -3.44 10.59
C TRP A 273 -4.49 -4.17 9.38
N ARG A 274 -3.39 -3.68 8.82
CA ARG A 274 -2.74 -4.38 7.71
C ARG A 274 -2.40 -5.83 8.04
N THR A 275 -1.90 -6.08 9.24
CA THR A 275 -1.55 -7.43 9.68
C THR A 275 -2.81 -8.29 9.83
N LEU A 276 -3.90 -7.75 10.36
CA LEU A 276 -5.17 -8.45 10.48
C LEU A 276 -5.78 -8.74 9.10
N ASP A 277 -5.73 -7.76 8.19
CA ASP A 277 -6.20 -7.94 6.81
C ASP A 277 -5.43 -9.07 6.11
N GLU A 278 -4.09 -9.04 6.16
CA GLU A 278 -3.22 -10.04 5.55
C GLU A 278 -3.40 -11.44 6.17
N ASP A 279 -3.55 -11.54 7.49
CA ASP A 279 -3.54 -12.82 8.20
C ASP A 279 -4.95 -13.46 8.33
N VAL A 280 -6.04 -12.66 8.32
CA VAL A 280 -7.40 -13.14 8.66
C VAL A 280 -8.43 -12.86 7.58
N ILE A 281 -8.35 -11.71 6.91
CA ILE A 281 -9.43 -11.22 6.04
C ILE A 281 -9.14 -11.53 4.58
N GLU A 282 -7.91 -11.31 4.11
CA GLU A 282 -7.54 -11.45 2.70
C GLU A 282 -7.67 -12.90 2.22
N GLY A 283 -8.55 -13.10 1.23
CA GLY A 283 -8.81 -14.43 0.66
C GLY A 283 -9.66 -15.37 1.53
N ALA A 284 -10.14 -14.90 2.69
CA ALA A 284 -11.01 -15.69 3.57
C ALA A 284 -12.49 -15.49 3.24
N THR A 285 -13.30 -16.50 3.56
CA THR A 285 -14.76 -16.45 3.48
C THR A 285 -15.34 -17.05 4.76
N PHE A 286 -16.26 -16.31 5.38
CA PHE A 286 -16.90 -16.70 6.63
C PHE A 286 -18.39 -16.95 6.41
N ASP A 287 -18.97 -17.94 7.09
CA ASP A 287 -20.39 -18.21 6.96
C ASP A 287 -21.23 -16.99 7.38
N ASN A 288 -20.87 -16.39 8.51
CA ASN A 288 -21.56 -15.23 9.08
C ASN A 288 -20.64 -14.45 10.03
N LEU A 289 -21.16 -13.37 10.62
CA LEU A 289 -20.41 -12.50 11.52
C LEU A 289 -19.98 -13.20 12.83
N ASP A 290 -20.76 -14.16 13.33
CA ASP A 290 -20.42 -14.90 14.56
C ASP A 290 -19.23 -15.84 14.35
N ASN A 291 -19.16 -16.48 13.17
CA ASN A 291 -18.00 -17.29 12.82
C ASN A 291 -16.73 -16.41 12.68
N PHE A 292 -16.85 -15.26 12.04
CA PHE A 292 -15.76 -14.30 11.99
C PHE A 292 -15.33 -13.84 13.40
N ALA A 293 -16.29 -13.59 14.30
CA ALA A 293 -15.97 -13.16 15.67
C ALA A 293 -15.19 -14.23 16.46
N LYS A 294 -15.47 -15.52 16.23
CA LYS A 294 -14.71 -16.63 16.81
C LYS A 294 -13.28 -16.70 16.25
N GLU A 295 -13.15 -16.63 14.92
CA GLU A 295 -11.82 -16.61 14.28
C GLU A 295 -10.99 -15.39 14.73
N LEU A 296 -11.62 -14.22 14.84
CA LEU A 296 -10.95 -13.03 15.37
C LEU A 296 -10.48 -13.24 16.81
N PHE A 297 -11.29 -13.86 17.66
CA PHE A 297 -10.91 -14.16 19.05
C PHE A 297 -9.68 -15.09 19.10
N ASP A 298 -9.70 -16.19 18.35
CA ASP A 298 -8.59 -17.15 18.29
C ASP A 298 -7.34 -16.50 17.70
N TYR A 299 -7.53 -15.68 16.67
CA TYR A 299 -6.43 -14.90 16.10
C TYR A 299 -5.83 -13.91 17.10
N MET A 300 -6.60 -13.24 17.94
CA MET A 300 -6.07 -12.33 18.96
C MET A 300 -5.22 -13.05 20.00
N ILE A 301 -5.58 -14.29 20.33
CA ILE A 301 -4.75 -15.15 21.20
C ILE A 301 -3.45 -15.50 20.48
N TYR A 302 -3.51 -15.94 19.22
CA TYR A 302 -2.34 -16.23 18.41
C TYR A 302 -1.43 -15.00 18.25
N TYR A 303 -2.00 -13.86 17.89
CA TYR A 303 -1.29 -12.59 17.69
C TYR A 303 -0.46 -12.20 18.92
N ASN A 304 -1.04 -12.29 20.10
CA ASN A 304 -0.36 -11.89 21.34
C ASN A 304 0.66 -12.92 21.85
N ASN A 305 0.36 -14.23 21.72
CA ASN A 305 1.13 -15.27 22.37
C ASN A 305 2.13 -15.99 21.45
N HIS A 306 1.86 -16.02 20.12
CA HIS A 306 2.60 -16.86 19.19
C HIS A 306 3.18 -16.11 17.98
N ARG A 307 2.58 -15.00 17.55
CA ARG A 307 3.04 -14.29 16.37
C ARG A 307 4.32 -13.49 16.64
N PRO A 308 5.44 -13.75 15.92
CA PRO A 308 6.64 -12.95 16.05
C PRO A 308 6.45 -11.55 15.42
N HIS A 309 6.98 -10.52 16.08
CA HIS A 309 6.88 -9.15 15.59
C HIS A 309 8.25 -8.55 15.26
N GLN A 310 8.44 -8.09 14.04
CA GLN A 310 9.68 -7.44 13.61
C GLN A 310 10.03 -6.23 14.48
N ALA A 311 9.02 -5.43 14.88
CA ALA A 311 9.23 -4.26 15.73
C ALA A 311 9.65 -4.60 17.17
N LEU A 312 9.53 -5.87 17.56
CA LEU A 312 9.93 -6.42 18.88
C LEU A 312 11.12 -7.38 18.76
N ALA A 313 11.96 -7.17 17.73
CA ALA A 313 13.12 -8.01 17.45
C ALA A 313 12.79 -9.52 17.32
N GLY A 314 11.64 -9.85 16.76
CA GLY A 314 11.16 -11.23 16.55
C GLY A 314 10.47 -11.84 17.77
N GLN A 315 10.33 -11.13 18.88
CA GLN A 315 9.57 -11.60 20.03
C GLN A 315 8.06 -11.49 19.80
N THR A 316 7.29 -12.31 20.51
CA THR A 316 5.84 -12.14 20.60
C THR A 316 5.50 -10.96 21.52
N PRO A 317 4.34 -10.30 21.36
CA PRO A 317 3.91 -9.22 22.25
C PRO A 317 3.96 -9.60 23.73
N LYS A 318 3.48 -10.79 24.09
CA LYS A 318 3.50 -11.31 25.47
C LYS A 318 4.92 -11.53 25.99
N ALA A 319 5.79 -12.15 25.20
CA ALA A 319 7.19 -12.39 25.61
C ALA A 319 7.93 -11.06 25.84
N PHE A 320 7.73 -10.11 24.93
CA PHE A 320 8.31 -8.77 25.07
C PHE A 320 7.78 -8.05 26.33
N ALA A 321 6.48 -8.11 26.60
CA ALA A 321 5.92 -7.52 27.82
C ALA A 321 6.52 -8.12 29.09
N ALA A 322 6.71 -9.44 29.14
CA ALA A 322 7.34 -10.12 30.26
C ALA A 322 8.77 -9.61 30.51
N THR A 323 9.58 -9.43 29.46
CA THR A 323 10.95 -8.88 29.61
C THR A 323 10.95 -7.46 30.19
N LYS A 324 9.97 -6.64 29.80
CA LYS A 324 9.82 -5.27 30.32
C LYS A 324 9.40 -5.24 31.79
N THR A 325 8.55 -6.15 32.22
CA THR A 325 8.11 -6.28 33.61
C THR A 325 9.26 -6.67 34.51
N THR A 326 10.04 -7.68 34.11
CA THR A 326 11.21 -8.14 34.87
C THR A 326 12.28 -7.06 35.01
N ALA A 327 12.53 -6.30 33.93
CA ALA A 327 13.50 -5.20 33.96
C ALA A 327 13.11 -4.07 34.93
N ILE A 328 11.81 -3.82 35.13
CA ILE A 328 11.32 -2.82 36.10
C ILE A 328 11.49 -3.34 37.53
N GLN A 329 11.26 -4.63 37.79
CA GLN A 329 11.41 -5.24 39.11
C GLN A 329 12.87 -5.34 39.57
N SER A 330 13.82 -5.48 38.62
CA SER A 330 15.25 -5.53 38.92
C SER A 330 15.90 -4.16 39.06
N ALA A 331 15.22 -3.08 38.74
CA ALA A 331 15.70 -1.71 38.84
C ALA A 331 15.17 -0.97 40.09
N ASN A 332 14.26 -1.57 40.84
CA ASN A 332 13.75 -1.08 42.14
C ASN A 332 14.38 -1.93 43.30
#